data_cd7e9a9c21e6643c525644f1dd7eded3
#
_entry.id   cd7e9a9c21e6643c525644f1dd7eded3
#
_cell.length_a   1.000
_cell.length_b   1.000
_cell.length_c   1.000
_cell.angle_alpha   90.00
_cell.angle_beta   90.00
_cell.angle_gamma   90.00
#
_symmetry.space_group_name_H-M   'P 1'
#
loop_
_entity.id
_entity.type
_entity.pdbx_description
1 polymer ?
#
loop_
_entity_poly.entity_id
_entity_poly.type
_entity_poly.pdbx_seq_one_letter_code
_entity_poly.pdbx_strand_id
1 'polypeptide(L)'
;FYICKYSIKNNFNKELICVAYNLTESKTVFLNYEEYPNLPCITALRMTSNLPLIFENFKYGNSFYLDGGVSDNFAIDYGDSIGNKILGINLIQEIKEFEPNMNTLEFIYKVMFIPIQQSVEYKVSRVSSKCKIIQLKYDKIKFFDFNVRSQMKMEMFSTGYQQMADEM
;
A
#
# COMPACT_ATOMS: atom_id res chain seq x y z
N PHE A 1 16.12 -1.78 14.33
CA PHE A 1 16.12 -2.31 12.96
C PHE A 1 15.99 -1.12 12.01
N TYR A 2 16.96 -0.95 11.09
CA TYR A 2 16.93 0.09 10.06
C TYR A 2 16.42 -0.50 8.75
N ILE A 3 15.79 0.30 7.89
CA ILE A 3 15.48 -0.12 6.54
C ILE A 3 16.77 -0.66 5.92
N CYS A 4 16.77 -1.93 5.63
CA CYS A 4 17.80 -2.64 4.89
C CYS A 4 19.20 -2.84 5.44
N LYS A 5 19.62 -2.24 6.54
CA LYS A 5 20.91 -2.66 7.12
C LYS A 5 20.90 -4.12 7.57
N TYR A 6 19.71 -4.69 7.76
CA TYR A 6 19.50 -6.07 8.21
C TYR A 6 19.41 -7.10 7.09
N SER A 7 18.93 -6.71 5.91
CA SER A 7 18.82 -7.64 4.78
C SER A 7 20.20 -8.04 4.25
N ILE A 8 21.13 -7.10 4.20
CA ILE A 8 22.50 -7.34 3.71
C ILE A 8 23.35 -8.09 4.75
N LYS A 9 23.18 -7.79 6.05
CA LYS A 9 23.99 -8.41 7.12
C LYS A 9 23.58 -9.80 7.53
N ASN A 10 22.32 -10.20 7.33
CA ASN A 10 21.75 -11.46 7.80
C ASN A 10 21.44 -12.47 6.70
N ASN A 11 22.12 -12.43 5.56
CA ASN A 11 21.96 -13.38 4.43
C ASN A 11 20.55 -13.45 3.81
N PHE A 12 19.63 -12.56 4.14
CA PHE A 12 18.29 -12.57 3.51
C PHE A 12 18.31 -12.02 2.10
N ASN A 13 19.31 -11.23 1.74
CA ASN A 13 19.50 -10.62 0.41
C ASN A 13 18.19 -10.04 -0.18
N LYS A 14 17.37 -9.41 0.69
CA LYS A 14 16.08 -8.82 0.33
C LYS A 14 16.05 -7.36 0.73
N GLU A 15 15.53 -6.54 -0.16
CA GLU A 15 15.32 -5.12 0.08
C GLU A 15 13.85 -4.87 0.44
N LEU A 16 13.63 -4.04 1.46
CA LEU A 16 12.31 -3.50 1.78
C LEU A 16 12.25 -2.07 1.23
N ILE A 17 11.25 -1.81 0.40
CA ILE A 17 10.93 -0.48 -0.09
C ILE A 17 9.52 -0.14 0.36
N CYS A 18 9.35 0.98 1.05
CA CYS A 18 8.04 1.48 1.46
C CYS A 18 7.73 2.77 0.71
N VAL A 19 6.48 2.92 0.29
CA VAL A 19 6.02 4.16 -0.33
C VAL A 19 5.41 5.06 0.73
N ALA A 20 5.77 6.35 0.73
CA ALA A 20 5.15 7.35 1.57
C ALA A 20 4.97 8.65 0.78
N TYR A 21 4.06 9.52 1.23
CA TYR A 21 3.92 10.84 0.66
C TYR A 21 4.53 11.89 1.60
N ASN A 22 5.57 12.59 1.14
CA ASN A 22 6.13 13.72 1.86
C ASN A 22 5.26 14.96 1.63
N LEU A 23 4.44 15.28 2.62
CA LEU A 23 3.49 16.40 2.54
C LEU A 23 4.19 17.75 2.49
N THR A 24 5.34 17.88 3.15
CA THR A 24 6.11 19.13 3.19
C THR A 24 6.70 19.49 1.84
N GLU A 25 7.16 18.47 1.10
CA GLU A 25 7.76 18.65 -0.22
C GLU A 25 6.79 18.34 -1.35
N SER A 26 5.54 17.93 -1.03
CA SER A 26 4.49 17.58 -1.97
C SER A 26 4.92 16.55 -3.01
N LYS A 27 5.60 15.48 -2.57
CA LYS A 27 6.08 14.42 -3.46
C LYS A 27 5.95 13.04 -2.85
N THR A 28 5.76 12.04 -3.72
CA THR A 28 5.90 10.62 -3.37
C THR A 28 7.37 10.30 -3.13
N VAL A 29 7.65 9.53 -2.08
CA VAL A 29 9.00 9.07 -1.74
C VAL A 29 9.01 7.55 -1.59
N PHE A 30 10.07 6.94 -2.11
CA PHE A 30 10.35 5.51 -1.97
C PHE A 30 11.41 5.34 -0.88
N LEU A 31 10.96 4.93 0.29
CA LEU A 31 11.82 4.74 1.46
C LEU A 31 12.61 3.44 1.29
N ASN A 32 13.78 3.53 0.72
CA ASN A 32 14.72 2.45 0.46
C ASN A 32 16.04 2.67 1.21
N TYR A 33 16.94 1.70 1.15
CA TYR A 33 18.22 1.79 1.85
C TYR A 33 19.17 2.83 1.25
N GLU A 34 19.17 3.02 -0.05
CA GLU A 34 20.11 3.91 -0.73
C GLU A 34 19.85 5.37 -0.35
N GLU A 35 18.58 5.77 -0.35
CA GLU A 35 18.17 7.14 -0.03
C GLU A 35 18.05 7.39 1.49
N TYR A 36 17.67 6.37 2.26
CA TYR A 36 17.37 6.47 3.70
C TYR A 36 18.13 5.43 4.55
N PRO A 37 19.48 5.36 4.49
CA PRO A 37 20.25 4.28 5.12
C PRO A 37 20.13 4.22 6.65
N ASN A 38 19.77 5.31 7.29
CA ASN A 38 19.65 5.44 8.75
C ASN A 38 18.18 5.47 9.23
N LEU A 39 17.21 5.32 8.34
CA LEU A 39 15.79 5.34 8.71
C LEU A 39 15.44 4.01 9.41
N PRO A 40 14.92 4.04 10.66
CA PRO A 40 14.43 2.84 11.31
C PRO A 40 13.26 2.21 10.52
N CYS A 41 13.26 0.88 10.37
CA CYS A 41 12.21 0.16 9.64
C CYS A 41 10.81 0.46 10.21
N ILE A 42 10.68 0.49 11.55
CA ILE A 42 9.41 0.83 12.21
C ILE A 42 8.94 2.25 11.87
N THR A 43 9.86 3.19 11.68
CA THR A 43 9.55 4.56 11.28
C THR A 43 9.04 4.59 9.84
N ALA A 44 9.68 3.86 8.93
CA ALA A 44 9.21 3.73 7.55
C ALA A 44 7.84 3.08 7.46
N LEU A 45 7.60 2.01 8.24
CA LEU A 45 6.27 1.39 8.34
C LEU A 45 5.23 2.36 8.87
N ARG A 46 5.59 3.21 9.85
CA ARG A 46 4.69 4.25 10.36
C ARG A 46 4.37 5.32 9.32
N MET A 47 5.35 5.72 8.51
CA MET A 47 5.16 6.67 7.41
C MET A 47 4.24 6.10 6.33
N THR A 48 4.52 4.88 5.86
CA THR A 48 3.79 4.22 4.76
C THR A 48 2.36 3.83 5.12
N SER A 49 2.01 3.78 6.41
CA SER A 49 0.66 3.45 6.91
C SER A 49 -0.04 4.62 7.62
N ASN A 50 0.46 5.84 7.46
CA ASN A 50 -0.08 7.00 8.13
C ASN A 50 -1.29 7.58 7.38
N LEU A 51 -2.43 6.88 7.47
CA LEU A 51 -3.69 7.29 6.84
C LEU A 51 -4.11 8.68 7.32
N PRO A 52 -4.33 9.63 6.40
CA PRO A 52 -4.82 10.96 6.75
C PRO A 52 -6.19 10.87 7.42
N LEU A 53 -6.51 11.79 8.32
CA LEU A 53 -7.76 11.88 9.08
C LEU A 53 -7.98 10.74 10.10
N ILE A 54 -7.26 9.62 10.01
CA ILE A 54 -7.35 8.50 10.96
C ILE A 54 -6.24 8.58 12.00
N PHE A 55 -5.02 8.85 11.55
CA PHE A 55 -3.86 8.97 12.42
C PHE A 55 -3.41 10.42 12.53
N GLU A 56 -2.76 10.72 13.65
CA GLU A 56 -2.14 12.03 13.86
C GLU A 56 -1.03 12.29 12.84
N ASN A 57 -0.81 13.57 12.55
CA ASN A 57 0.25 14.00 11.65
C ASN A 57 1.61 13.46 12.11
N PHE A 58 2.26 12.69 11.28
CA PHE A 58 3.55 12.10 11.59
C PHE A 58 4.69 12.94 11.02
N LYS A 59 5.54 13.43 11.92
CA LYS A 59 6.73 14.23 11.58
C LYS A 59 8.00 13.40 11.77
N TYR A 60 8.88 13.42 10.77
CA TYR A 60 10.23 12.88 10.87
C TYR A 60 11.22 13.87 10.26
N GLY A 61 12.24 14.25 11.06
CA GLY A 61 13.10 15.38 10.71
C GLY A 61 12.28 16.67 10.59
N ASN A 62 12.37 17.34 9.46
CA ASN A 62 11.64 18.57 9.16
C ASN A 62 10.39 18.35 8.29
N SER A 63 10.07 17.13 7.94
CA SER A 63 8.98 16.81 7.01
C SER A 63 7.84 16.05 7.68
N PHE A 64 6.62 16.26 7.18
CA PHE A 64 5.42 15.50 7.50
C PHE A 64 5.17 14.43 6.45
N TYR A 65 4.73 13.26 6.90
CA TYR A 65 4.50 12.11 6.01
C TYR A 65 3.10 11.56 6.17
N LEU A 66 2.53 11.18 5.03
CA LEU A 66 1.26 10.46 4.93
C LEU A 66 1.49 9.08 4.29
N ASP A 67 0.47 8.24 4.40
CA ASP A 67 0.39 6.96 3.71
C ASP A 67 0.69 7.13 2.21
N GLY A 68 1.54 6.25 1.69
CA GLY A 68 1.92 6.27 0.28
C GLY A 68 0.74 6.01 -0.67
N GLY A 69 -0.26 5.28 -0.20
CA GLY A 69 -1.48 5.00 -0.96
C GLY A 69 -2.28 6.23 -1.35
N VAL A 70 -2.04 7.39 -0.72
CA VAL A 70 -2.63 8.67 -1.13
C VAL A 70 -2.18 9.09 -2.54
N SER A 71 -0.96 8.76 -2.92
CA SER A 71 -0.36 9.15 -4.20
C SER A 71 0.01 7.97 -5.10
N ASP A 72 0.42 6.87 -4.51
CA ASP A 72 0.82 5.65 -5.21
C ASP A 72 0.41 4.41 -4.40
N ASN A 73 -0.84 4.00 -4.55
CA ASN A 73 -1.39 2.85 -3.84
C ASN A 73 -0.91 1.50 -4.37
N PHE A 74 -0.38 1.48 -5.58
CA PHE A 74 0.19 0.29 -6.22
C PHE A 74 1.43 0.65 -7.02
N ALA A 75 2.58 0.62 -6.38
CA ALA A 75 3.87 1.05 -6.92
C ALA A 75 4.45 0.08 -7.96
N ILE A 76 3.60 -0.46 -8.84
CA ILE A 76 4.01 -1.45 -9.86
C ILE A 76 4.94 -0.84 -10.91
N ASP A 77 4.79 0.44 -11.23
CA ASP A 77 5.67 1.15 -12.16
C ASP A 77 7.11 1.22 -11.64
N TYR A 78 7.25 1.48 -10.32
CA TYR A 78 8.55 1.46 -9.67
C TYR A 78 9.16 0.06 -9.72
N GLY A 79 8.37 -0.98 -9.41
CA GLY A 79 8.79 -2.37 -9.53
C GLY A 79 9.24 -2.72 -10.95
N ASP A 80 8.43 -2.37 -11.96
CA ASP A 80 8.72 -2.66 -13.37
C ASP A 80 9.99 -1.94 -13.87
N SER A 81 10.27 -0.73 -13.35
CA SER A 81 11.48 0.04 -13.69
C SER A 81 12.77 -0.62 -13.22
N ILE A 82 12.74 -1.43 -12.17
CA ILE A 82 13.90 -2.17 -11.65
C ILE A 82 14.37 -3.28 -12.64
N GLY A 83 13.51 -3.68 -13.56
CA GLY A 83 13.87 -4.57 -14.68
C GLY A 83 13.85 -6.06 -14.36
N ASN A 84 13.46 -6.47 -13.16
CA ASN A 84 13.32 -7.86 -12.73
C ASN A 84 11.92 -8.43 -13.08
N LYS A 85 11.75 -9.75 -12.86
CA LYS A 85 10.41 -10.34 -12.86
C LYS A 85 9.66 -9.89 -11.61
N ILE A 86 8.45 -9.36 -11.79
CA ILE A 86 7.65 -8.77 -10.73
C ILE A 86 6.38 -9.59 -10.53
N LEU A 87 6.05 -9.87 -9.28
CA LEU A 87 4.73 -10.30 -8.86
C LEU A 87 4.05 -9.14 -8.13
N GLY A 88 3.06 -8.54 -8.78
CA GLY A 88 2.20 -7.52 -8.18
C GLY A 88 0.98 -8.18 -7.53
N ILE A 89 0.75 -7.91 -6.25
CA ILE A 89 -0.47 -8.33 -5.55
C ILE A 89 -1.29 -7.09 -5.27
N ASN A 90 -2.42 -6.95 -5.94
CA ASN A 90 -3.32 -5.82 -5.78
C ASN A 90 -4.60 -6.24 -5.05
N LEU A 91 -4.90 -5.55 -3.95
CA LEU A 91 -6.16 -5.74 -3.22
C LEU A 91 -7.23 -4.85 -3.86
N ILE A 92 -8.23 -5.48 -4.46
CA ILE A 92 -9.37 -4.77 -5.05
C ILE A 92 -10.49 -4.72 -4.02
N GLN A 93 -10.96 -3.52 -3.74
CA GLN A 93 -12.17 -3.30 -3.00
C GLN A 93 -13.28 -2.91 -3.97
N GLU A 94 -14.44 -3.59 -3.89
CA GLU A 94 -15.60 -3.13 -4.63
C GLU A 94 -16.03 -1.75 -4.14
N ILE A 95 -16.22 -0.84 -5.09
CA ILE A 95 -16.81 0.46 -4.79
C ILE A 95 -18.28 0.19 -4.49
N LYS A 96 -18.63 0.18 -3.21
CA LYS A 96 -20.04 0.16 -2.82
C LYS A 96 -20.75 1.36 -3.44
N GLU A 97 -21.98 1.15 -3.88
CA GLU A 97 -22.85 2.23 -4.35
C GLU A 97 -22.92 3.36 -3.31
N PHE A 98 -23.19 4.55 -3.78
CA PHE A 98 -23.37 5.71 -2.90
C PHE A 98 -24.58 5.49 -2.00
N GLU A 99 -24.37 5.41 -0.69
CA GLU A 99 -25.45 5.37 0.29
C GLU A 99 -25.73 6.80 0.78
N PRO A 100 -26.99 7.30 0.67
CA PRO A 100 -27.32 8.65 1.11
C PRO A 100 -27.03 8.94 2.60
N ASN A 101 -26.96 7.90 3.43
CA ASN A 101 -26.70 7.97 4.87
C ASN A 101 -25.22 7.82 5.24
N MET A 102 -24.32 7.88 4.27
CA MET A 102 -22.87 7.80 4.48
C MET A 102 -22.42 8.94 5.39
N ASN A 103 -21.57 8.65 6.39
CA ASN A 103 -21.01 9.70 7.22
C ASN A 103 -19.94 10.51 6.46
N THR A 104 -19.67 11.72 6.95
CA THR A 104 -18.76 12.66 6.28
C THR A 104 -17.36 12.07 6.05
N LEU A 105 -16.83 11.31 6.98
CA LEU A 105 -15.51 10.69 6.85
C LEU A 105 -15.50 9.64 5.74
N GLU A 106 -16.48 8.75 5.71
CA GLU A 106 -16.63 7.75 4.65
C GLU A 106 -16.78 8.41 3.28
N PHE A 107 -17.55 9.52 3.20
CA PHE A 107 -17.69 10.29 1.97
C PHE A 107 -16.35 10.86 1.50
N ILE A 108 -15.61 11.54 2.37
CA ILE A 108 -14.29 12.10 2.04
C ILE A 108 -13.35 11.00 1.53
N TYR A 109 -13.29 9.87 2.22
CA TYR A 109 -12.46 8.75 1.76
C TYR A 109 -12.92 8.20 0.42
N LYS A 110 -14.21 8.04 0.20
CA LYS A 110 -14.74 7.58 -1.10
C LYS A 110 -14.30 8.51 -2.23
N VAL A 111 -14.40 9.82 -2.03
CA VAL A 111 -13.93 10.82 -3.01
C VAL A 111 -12.42 10.74 -3.25
N MET A 112 -11.62 10.58 -2.20
CA MET A 112 -10.18 10.43 -2.30
C MET A 112 -9.77 9.15 -3.04
N PHE A 113 -10.51 8.06 -2.89
CA PHE A 113 -10.20 6.78 -3.53
C PHE A 113 -10.49 6.74 -5.03
N ILE A 114 -11.36 7.60 -5.55
CA ILE A 114 -11.66 7.64 -6.99
C ILE A 114 -10.39 7.83 -7.84
N PRO A 115 -9.60 8.91 -7.66
CA PRO A 115 -8.40 9.10 -8.46
C PRO A 115 -7.32 8.04 -8.18
N ILE A 116 -7.24 7.54 -6.95
CA ILE A 116 -6.31 6.47 -6.58
C ILE A 116 -6.61 5.20 -7.38
N GLN A 117 -7.89 4.79 -7.43
CA GLN A 117 -8.30 3.61 -8.18
C GLN A 117 -8.07 3.77 -9.68
N GLN A 118 -8.43 4.90 -10.26
CA GLN A 118 -8.17 5.20 -11.66
C GLN A 118 -6.67 5.13 -11.98
N SER A 119 -5.81 5.63 -11.08
CA SER A 119 -4.37 5.53 -11.20
C SER A 119 -3.89 4.08 -11.20
N VAL A 120 -4.42 3.23 -10.31
CA VAL A 120 -4.08 1.80 -10.26
C VAL A 120 -4.49 1.10 -11.54
N GLU A 121 -5.72 1.30 -12.03
CA GLU A 121 -6.20 0.72 -13.28
C GLU A 121 -5.34 1.14 -14.48
N TYR A 122 -4.98 2.41 -14.56
CA TYR A 122 -4.08 2.94 -15.59
C TYR A 122 -2.71 2.26 -15.54
N LYS A 123 -2.11 2.13 -14.36
CA LYS A 123 -0.81 1.47 -14.18
C LYS A 123 -0.87 -0.01 -14.57
N VAL A 124 -1.87 -0.74 -14.09
CA VAL A 124 -2.08 -2.16 -14.41
C VAL A 124 -2.18 -2.39 -15.92
N SER A 125 -2.82 -1.48 -16.66
CA SER A 125 -2.95 -1.59 -18.11
C SER A 125 -1.64 -1.37 -18.90
N ARG A 126 -0.59 -0.84 -18.27
CA ARG A 126 0.67 -0.42 -18.93
C ARG A 126 1.91 -1.16 -18.49
N VAL A 127 1.81 -2.03 -17.49
CA VAL A 127 2.98 -2.81 -17.03
C VAL A 127 3.53 -3.70 -18.13
N SER A 128 4.83 -3.93 -18.08
CA SER A 128 5.51 -4.80 -19.04
C SER A 128 5.12 -6.27 -18.85
N SER A 129 5.43 -7.09 -19.85
CA SER A 129 5.23 -8.55 -19.79
C SER A 129 6.04 -9.26 -18.69
N LYS A 130 6.94 -8.55 -18.01
CA LYS A 130 7.70 -9.06 -16.86
C LYS A 130 6.88 -9.06 -15.57
N CYS A 131 5.78 -8.30 -15.53
CA CYS A 131 4.92 -8.19 -14.38
C CYS A 131 3.75 -9.18 -14.46
N LYS A 132 3.68 -10.12 -13.53
CA LYS A 132 2.46 -10.89 -13.24
C LYS A 132 1.69 -10.16 -12.16
N ILE A 133 0.43 -9.79 -12.43
CA ILE A 133 -0.44 -9.13 -11.46
C ILE A 133 -1.53 -10.10 -11.03
N ILE A 134 -1.68 -10.26 -9.71
CA ILE A 134 -2.78 -11.01 -9.10
C ILE A 134 -3.67 -10.02 -8.37
N GLN A 135 -4.96 -10.10 -8.65
CA GLN A 135 -5.97 -9.25 -8.05
C GLN A 135 -6.77 -10.04 -7.02
N LEU A 136 -6.67 -9.67 -5.74
CA LEU A 136 -7.40 -10.29 -4.65
C LEU A 136 -8.60 -9.42 -4.27
N LYS A 137 -9.77 -10.06 -4.09
CA LYS A 137 -11.03 -9.39 -3.73
C LYS A 137 -11.52 -9.89 -2.39
N TYR A 138 -11.95 -8.97 -1.54
CA TYR A 138 -12.62 -9.30 -0.29
C TYR A 138 -13.62 -8.21 0.13
N ASP A 139 -14.91 -8.50 0.07
CA ASP A 139 -15.98 -7.50 0.17
C ASP A 139 -16.62 -7.41 1.56
N LYS A 140 -16.23 -8.31 2.49
CA LYS A 140 -16.90 -8.43 3.79
C LYS A 140 -16.40 -7.47 4.86
N ILE A 141 -15.31 -6.72 4.62
CA ILE A 141 -14.76 -5.77 5.59
C ILE A 141 -15.16 -4.34 5.21
N LYS A 142 -15.62 -3.59 6.20
CA LYS A 142 -15.77 -2.15 6.05
C LYS A 142 -14.40 -1.49 6.10
N PHE A 143 -14.20 -0.43 5.34
CA PHE A 143 -12.92 0.26 5.15
C PHE A 143 -12.22 0.66 6.47
N PHE A 144 -12.99 0.93 7.54
CA PHE A 144 -12.47 1.34 8.85
C PHE A 144 -12.75 0.32 9.96
N ASP A 145 -12.97 -0.94 9.61
CA ASP A 145 -13.15 -1.98 10.62
C ASP A 145 -11.78 -2.51 11.09
N PHE A 146 -11.21 -1.85 12.10
CA PHE A 146 -9.97 -2.27 12.74
C PHE A 146 -10.17 -3.41 13.75
N ASN A 147 -11.43 -3.78 14.08
CA ASN A 147 -11.78 -4.83 15.03
C ASN A 147 -12.14 -6.16 14.37
N VAL A 148 -11.40 -6.54 13.33
CA VAL A 148 -11.64 -7.79 12.59
C VAL A 148 -11.46 -8.99 13.52
N ARG A 149 -12.53 -9.76 13.71
CA ARG A 149 -12.55 -10.97 14.56
C ARG A 149 -11.66 -12.07 13.96
N SER A 150 -11.11 -12.94 14.84
CA SER A 150 -10.21 -14.02 14.42
C SER A 150 -10.82 -14.94 13.34
N GLN A 151 -12.11 -15.25 13.44
CA GLN A 151 -12.82 -16.05 12.43
C GLN A 151 -12.79 -15.38 11.05
N MET A 152 -13.04 -14.06 10.98
CA MET A 152 -13.00 -13.30 9.73
C MET A 152 -11.58 -13.23 9.16
N LYS A 153 -10.56 -13.11 10.01
CA LYS A 153 -9.15 -13.17 9.57
C LYS A 153 -8.81 -14.51 8.92
N MET A 154 -9.30 -15.62 9.48
CA MET A 154 -9.13 -16.95 8.90
C MET A 154 -9.88 -17.09 7.57
N GLU A 155 -11.09 -16.55 7.47
CA GLU A 155 -11.84 -16.52 6.22
C GLU A 155 -11.14 -15.69 5.14
N MET A 156 -10.62 -14.51 5.48
CA MET A 156 -9.81 -13.68 4.57
C MET A 156 -8.59 -14.45 4.06
N PHE A 157 -7.87 -15.12 4.98
CA PHE A 157 -6.71 -15.93 4.62
C PHE A 157 -7.09 -17.06 3.67
N SER A 158 -8.14 -17.81 3.98
CA SER A 158 -8.62 -18.93 3.14
C SER A 158 -9.06 -18.44 1.76
N THR A 159 -9.82 -17.33 1.70
CA THR A 159 -10.26 -16.73 0.43
C THR A 159 -9.09 -16.24 -0.40
N GLY A 160 -8.16 -15.52 0.20
CA GLY A 160 -6.97 -15.04 -0.50
C GLY A 160 -6.07 -16.18 -0.99
N TYR A 161 -5.91 -17.23 -0.18
CA TYR A 161 -5.16 -18.41 -0.58
C TYR A 161 -5.79 -19.10 -1.80
N GLN A 162 -7.13 -19.29 -1.81
CA GLN A 162 -7.83 -19.89 -2.93
C GLN A 162 -7.67 -19.05 -4.21
N GLN A 163 -7.90 -17.74 -4.13
CA GLN A 163 -7.73 -16.84 -5.28
C GLN A 163 -6.29 -16.87 -5.83
N MET A 164 -5.28 -16.91 -4.95
CA MET A 164 -3.89 -17.07 -5.38
C MET A 164 -3.63 -18.41 -6.06
N ALA A 165 -4.21 -19.51 -5.56
CA ALA A 165 -4.03 -20.84 -6.13
C ALA A 165 -4.68 -20.95 -7.52
N ASP A 166 -5.81 -20.29 -7.72
CA ASP A 166 -6.53 -20.29 -9.01
C ASP A 166 -5.79 -19.48 -10.11
N GLU A 167 -4.91 -18.56 -9.70
CA GLU A 167 -4.15 -17.68 -10.60
C GLU A 167 -2.71 -18.18 -10.89
N MET A 168 -2.23 -19.17 -10.15
CA MET A 168 -0.90 -19.76 -10.35
C MET A 168 -0.89 -20.90 -11.34
#